data_e1af4501b984bfcad5d1df9d5237eca9
#
_entry.id   e1af4501b984bfcad5d1df9d5237eca9
#
_cell.length_a   1.000
_cell.length_b   1.000
_cell.length_c   1.000
_cell.angle_alpha   90.00
_cell.angle_beta   90.00
_cell.angle_gamma   90.00
#
_symmetry.space_group_name_H-M   'P 1'
#
loop_
_entity.id
_entity.type
_entity.pdbx_description
1 polymer ?
#
loop_
_entity_poly.entity_id
_entity_poly.type
_entity_poly.pdbx_seq_one_letter_code
_entity_poly.pdbx_strand_id
1 'polypeptide(L)'
;MKGPSVWEAPPCEGMCMKWSDFDQIVEQTYKQCKAILEDDELLNRLRHSKFELVFSECFDACAPGVWEMVGIKSIVLVSALGMMPRLYDITGMSTVPSFMPVGLTPYSDKMTFMERVVNFNLDIVFQYYKHTLDYKFWKLFNDKIPGFPNFEQIYNEKTALIMTNVNEFAETARPTTNMIRYIGGSTLHEPKPLSKELSELLDKNPTTVLISMGSLAQSKDMPNWLKRGTFQIFQDKFVQQTSCLKIRSPFIDQ
;
A
#
# COMPACT_ATOMS: atom_id res chain seq x y z
N MET A 1 -10.09 -23.26 2.02
CA MET A 1 -9.87 -23.37 0.56
C MET A 1 -8.71 -22.47 0.20
N LYS A 2 -7.65 -22.96 -0.42
CA LYS A 2 -6.59 -22.10 -0.97
C LYS A 2 -7.20 -21.36 -2.16
N GLY A 3 -7.26 -20.04 -2.12
CA GLY A 3 -7.60 -19.24 -3.29
C GLY A 3 -6.60 -19.48 -4.43
N PRO A 4 -6.96 -19.08 -5.67
CA PRO A 4 -6.05 -19.18 -6.81
C PRO A 4 -4.74 -18.47 -6.48
N SER A 5 -3.61 -19.04 -6.93
CA SER A 5 -2.30 -18.43 -6.77
C SER A 5 -2.27 -17.06 -7.46
N VAL A 6 -1.63 -16.07 -6.85
CA VAL A 6 -1.40 -14.74 -7.48
C VAL A 6 -0.71 -14.84 -8.84
N TRP A 7 0.01 -15.95 -9.09
CA TRP A 7 0.63 -16.23 -10.39
C TRP A 7 -0.34 -16.61 -11.51
N GLU A 8 -1.57 -17.00 -11.16
CA GLU A 8 -2.61 -17.43 -12.10
C GLU A 8 -3.59 -16.30 -12.45
N ALA A 9 -3.35 -15.10 -11.89
CA ALA A 9 -4.14 -13.93 -12.23
C ALA A 9 -4.01 -13.61 -13.73
N PRO A 10 -5.12 -13.28 -14.42
CA PRO A 10 -5.05 -12.87 -15.83
C PRO A 10 -4.25 -11.57 -15.96
N PRO A 11 -3.69 -11.29 -17.15
CA PRO A 11 -3.08 -9.99 -17.43
C PRO A 11 -4.04 -8.86 -17.08
N CYS A 12 -3.51 -7.81 -16.45
CA CYS A 12 -4.32 -6.66 -16.09
C CYS A 12 -4.52 -5.74 -17.31
N GLU A 13 -5.79 -5.57 -17.69
CA GLU A 13 -6.21 -4.61 -18.71
C GLU A 13 -7.16 -3.60 -18.05
N GLY A 14 -6.67 -2.40 -17.77
CA GLY A 14 -7.41 -1.38 -17.04
C GLY A 14 -7.27 -1.50 -15.53
N MET A 15 -8.29 -1.90 -14.80
CA MET A 15 -8.22 -2.08 -13.34
C MET A 15 -7.72 -3.48 -12.96
N CYS A 16 -6.61 -3.54 -12.23
CA CYS A 16 -5.94 -4.80 -11.85
C CYS A 16 -6.59 -5.53 -10.66
N MET A 17 -7.53 -4.92 -9.98
CA MET A 17 -8.30 -5.53 -8.89
C MET A 17 -9.78 -5.58 -9.26
N LYS A 18 -10.44 -6.68 -8.97
CA LYS A 18 -11.89 -6.78 -9.14
C LYS A 18 -12.59 -5.94 -8.09
N TRP A 19 -13.67 -5.28 -8.47
CA TRP A 19 -14.50 -4.50 -7.53
C TRP A 19 -14.99 -5.35 -6.35
N SER A 20 -15.34 -6.62 -6.59
CA SER A 20 -15.75 -7.55 -5.54
C SER A 20 -14.67 -7.77 -4.47
N ASP A 21 -13.41 -7.82 -4.87
CA ASP A 21 -12.30 -8.05 -3.93
C ASP A 21 -12.04 -6.77 -3.11
N PHE A 22 -12.19 -5.61 -3.77
CA PHE A 22 -12.12 -4.31 -3.10
C PHE A 22 -13.24 -4.14 -2.08
N ASP A 23 -14.49 -4.48 -2.43
CA ASP A 23 -15.64 -4.45 -1.53
C ASP A 23 -15.46 -5.39 -0.33
N GLN A 24 -14.84 -6.55 -0.52
CA GLN A 24 -14.53 -7.46 0.59
C GLN A 24 -13.54 -6.83 1.59
N ILE A 25 -12.49 -6.18 1.09
CA ILE A 25 -11.51 -5.48 1.94
C ILE A 25 -12.22 -4.38 2.74
N VAL A 26 -13.02 -3.56 2.07
CA VAL A 26 -13.79 -2.50 2.71
C VAL A 26 -14.76 -3.03 3.77
N GLU A 27 -15.44 -4.12 3.49
CA GLU A 27 -16.38 -4.72 4.44
C GLU A 27 -15.67 -5.29 5.69
N GLN A 28 -14.49 -5.89 5.52
CA GLN A 28 -13.68 -6.33 6.66
C GLN A 28 -13.20 -5.14 7.50
N THR A 29 -12.69 -4.09 6.86
CA THR A 29 -12.26 -2.86 7.54
C THR A 29 -13.43 -2.19 8.28
N TYR A 30 -14.62 -2.16 7.66
CA TYR A 30 -15.83 -1.63 8.28
C TYR A 30 -16.23 -2.40 9.54
N LYS A 31 -16.22 -3.74 9.49
CA LYS A 31 -16.50 -4.59 10.66
C LYS A 31 -15.48 -4.38 11.77
N GLN A 32 -14.22 -4.26 11.41
CA GLN A 32 -13.15 -3.98 12.36
C GLN A 32 -13.32 -2.60 12.99
N CYS A 33 -13.65 -1.58 12.21
CA CYS A 33 -13.94 -0.24 12.71
C CYS A 33 -15.11 -0.25 13.71
N LYS A 34 -16.19 -0.94 13.37
CA LYS A 34 -17.34 -1.09 14.26
C LYS A 34 -16.96 -1.76 15.57
N ALA A 35 -16.17 -2.84 15.53
CA ALA A 35 -15.69 -3.51 16.73
C ALA A 35 -14.83 -2.59 17.62
N ILE A 36 -13.95 -1.76 17.03
CA ILE A 36 -13.17 -0.76 17.76
C ILE A 36 -14.08 0.27 18.43
N LEU A 37 -15.14 0.71 17.74
CA LEU A 37 -16.09 1.68 18.28
C LEU A 37 -16.97 1.11 19.40
N GLU A 38 -17.19 -0.19 19.43
CA GLU A 38 -17.92 -0.90 20.47
C GLU A 38 -17.07 -1.24 21.70
N ASP A 39 -15.74 -1.15 21.60
CA ASP A 39 -14.77 -1.39 22.67
C ASP A 39 -14.56 -0.11 23.52
N ASP A 40 -15.49 0.14 24.42
CA ASP A 40 -15.41 1.31 25.32
C ASP A 40 -14.20 1.25 26.27
N GLU A 41 -13.71 0.06 26.62
CA GLU A 41 -12.51 -0.09 27.44
C GLU A 41 -11.28 0.43 26.70
N LEU A 42 -11.08 0.01 25.45
CA LEU A 42 -10.01 0.48 24.58
C LEU A 42 -10.08 2.00 24.40
N LEU A 43 -11.27 2.53 24.05
CA LEU A 43 -11.45 3.96 23.81
C LEU A 43 -11.17 4.79 25.08
N ASN A 44 -11.62 4.33 26.25
CA ASN A 44 -11.35 5.00 27.51
C ASN A 44 -9.85 4.94 27.88
N ARG A 45 -9.19 3.81 27.65
CA ARG A 45 -7.74 3.68 27.87
C ARG A 45 -6.97 4.68 26.99
N LEU A 46 -7.33 4.79 25.69
CA LEU A 46 -6.71 5.75 24.77
C LEU A 46 -6.92 7.21 25.23
N ARG A 47 -8.14 7.58 25.65
CA ARG A 47 -8.44 8.93 26.19
C ARG A 47 -7.62 9.26 27.43
N HIS A 48 -7.51 8.31 28.36
CA HIS A 48 -6.73 8.53 29.59
C HIS A 48 -5.22 8.58 29.37
N SER A 49 -4.73 7.97 28.29
CA SER A 49 -3.30 8.02 27.91
C SER A 49 -2.83 9.41 27.47
N LYS A 50 -3.76 10.32 27.10
CA LYS A 50 -3.48 11.73 26.73
C LYS A 50 -2.37 11.88 25.68
N PHE A 51 -2.36 11.02 24.68
CA PHE A 51 -1.44 11.15 23.55
C PHE A 51 -1.71 12.47 22.81
N GLU A 52 -0.67 13.22 22.50
CA GLU A 52 -0.77 14.48 21.76
C GLU A 52 -0.63 14.28 20.25
N LEU A 53 0.13 13.26 19.86
CA LEU A 53 0.47 12.93 18.48
C LEU A 53 0.23 11.44 18.21
N VAL A 54 -0.23 11.13 17.01
CA VAL A 54 -0.35 9.75 16.52
C VAL A 54 0.30 9.61 15.14
N PHE A 55 0.98 8.49 14.92
CA PHE A 55 1.35 8.01 13.59
C PHE A 55 0.26 7.06 13.12
N SER A 56 -0.42 7.41 12.03
CA SER A 56 -1.58 6.68 11.53
C SER A 56 -1.37 6.28 10.09
N GLU A 57 -1.59 5.00 9.80
CA GLU A 57 -1.71 4.54 8.41
C GLU A 57 -2.94 5.20 7.76
N CYS A 58 -2.81 5.56 6.49
CA CYS A 58 -3.84 6.29 5.74
C CYS A 58 -4.72 5.40 4.86
N PHE A 59 -4.72 4.10 5.11
CA PHE A 59 -5.37 3.13 4.23
C PHE A 59 -6.90 3.22 4.26
N ASP A 60 -7.48 3.53 5.40
CA ASP A 60 -8.92 3.63 5.58
C ASP A 60 -9.35 4.90 6.35
N ALA A 61 -10.66 5.11 6.45
CA ALA A 61 -11.26 6.24 7.13
C ALA A 61 -11.57 5.98 8.61
N CYS A 62 -11.30 4.79 9.15
CA CYS A 62 -11.61 4.48 10.54
C CYS A 62 -10.67 5.18 11.52
N ALA A 63 -9.37 5.09 11.25
CA ALA A 63 -8.35 5.59 12.16
C ALA A 63 -8.52 7.07 12.52
N PRO A 64 -8.68 8.01 11.56
CA PRO A 64 -8.85 9.43 11.89
C PRO A 64 -10.11 9.69 12.73
N GLY A 65 -11.19 8.95 12.50
CA GLY A 65 -12.39 9.03 13.33
C GLY A 65 -12.15 8.60 14.79
N VAL A 66 -11.39 7.52 14.99
CA VAL A 66 -11.00 7.08 16.34
C VAL A 66 -10.13 8.13 17.02
N TRP A 67 -9.14 8.71 16.29
CA TRP A 67 -8.27 9.74 16.85
C TRP A 67 -9.02 11.01 17.22
N GLU A 68 -10.03 11.40 16.45
CA GLU A 68 -10.96 12.48 16.80
C GLU A 68 -11.71 12.16 18.09
N MET A 69 -12.32 10.97 18.18
CA MET A 69 -13.09 10.53 19.34
C MET A 69 -12.28 10.52 20.65
N VAL A 70 -11.02 10.17 20.59
CA VAL A 70 -10.16 10.07 21.80
C VAL A 70 -9.41 11.37 22.09
N GLY A 71 -9.59 12.41 21.24
CA GLY A 71 -9.08 13.75 21.48
C GLY A 71 -7.62 13.97 21.08
N ILE A 72 -7.10 13.19 20.11
CA ILE A 72 -5.76 13.43 19.53
C ILE A 72 -5.76 14.75 18.79
N LYS A 73 -4.71 15.57 19.01
CA LYS A 73 -4.59 16.90 18.43
C LYS A 73 -3.87 16.92 17.09
N SER A 74 -2.90 16.04 16.90
CA SER A 74 -2.05 16.01 15.71
C SER A 74 -1.90 14.60 15.16
N ILE A 75 -1.99 14.48 13.84
CA ILE A 75 -1.85 13.20 13.12
C ILE A 75 -0.67 13.34 12.14
N VAL A 76 0.26 12.41 12.21
CA VAL A 76 1.21 12.14 11.13
C VAL A 76 0.69 10.97 10.34
N LEU A 77 0.31 11.21 9.10
CA LEU A 77 -0.13 10.15 8.21
C LEU A 77 1.08 9.40 7.65
N VAL A 78 1.02 8.09 7.66
CA VAL A 78 2.05 7.23 7.10
C VAL A 78 1.41 6.41 5.98
N SER A 79 1.97 6.49 4.78
CA SER A 79 1.59 5.61 3.69
C SER A 79 2.66 4.55 3.50
N ALA A 80 2.28 3.29 3.67
CA ALA A 80 3.17 2.15 3.39
C ALA A 80 3.52 2.06 1.89
N LEU A 81 2.74 2.71 1.06
CA LEU A 81 2.90 2.85 -0.39
C LEU A 81 3.33 4.29 -0.76
N GLY A 82 3.30 4.61 -2.05
CA GLY A 82 3.43 5.98 -2.54
C GLY A 82 2.21 6.85 -2.23
N MET A 83 2.14 8.00 -2.86
CA MET A 83 1.02 8.93 -2.73
C MET A 83 -0.26 8.33 -3.31
N MET A 84 -1.23 8.08 -2.46
CA MET A 84 -2.58 7.66 -2.84
C MET A 84 -3.49 8.88 -3.08
N PRO A 85 -4.57 8.75 -3.87
CA PRO A 85 -5.48 9.86 -4.18
C PRO A 85 -5.98 10.61 -2.95
N ARG A 86 -6.33 9.93 -1.86
CA ARG A 86 -6.75 10.56 -0.60
C ARG A 86 -5.72 11.54 -0.05
N LEU A 87 -4.44 11.23 -0.18
CA LEU A 87 -3.37 12.10 0.34
C LEU A 87 -3.24 13.40 -0.44
N TYR A 88 -3.60 13.40 -1.74
CA TYR A 88 -3.67 14.63 -2.52
C TYR A 88 -4.76 15.56 -2.00
N ASP A 89 -5.95 15.02 -1.71
CA ASP A 89 -7.06 15.84 -1.19
C ASP A 89 -6.68 16.50 0.14
N ILE A 90 -6.03 15.74 1.05
CA ILE A 90 -5.58 16.27 2.36
C ILE A 90 -4.56 17.40 2.20
N THR A 91 -3.75 17.37 1.16
CA THR A 91 -2.76 18.43 0.89
C THR A 91 -3.32 19.59 0.08
N GLY A 92 -4.60 19.54 -0.30
CA GLY A 92 -5.22 20.52 -1.19
C GLY A 92 -4.75 20.45 -2.64
N MET A 93 -4.04 19.38 -3.01
CA MET A 93 -3.63 19.12 -4.38
C MET A 93 -4.66 18.25 -5.10
N SER A 94 -4.74 18.40 -6.41
CA SER A 94 -5.51 17.51 -7.27
C SER A 94 -4.62 16.47 -7.92
N THR A 95 -5.18 15.28 -8.18
CA THR A 95 -4.57 14.34 -9.12
C THR A 95 -4.54 14.93 -10.52
N VAL A 96 -3.55 14.55 -11.31
CA VAL A 96 -3.43 14.98 -12.72
C VAL A 96 -3.47 13.73 -13.59
N PRO A 97 -4.66 13.21 -13.91
CA PRO A 97 -4.82 11.89 -14.55
C PRO A 97 -4.27 11.82 -15.98
N SER A 98 -3.83 12.95 -16.55
CA SER A 98 -3.18 12.98 -17.85
C SER A 98 -1.78 12.33 -17.88
N PHE A 99 -1.09 12.27 -16.72
CA PHE A 99 0.23 11.65 -16.57
C PHE A 99 0.40 10.91 -15.23
N MET A 100 -0.51 11.08 -14.29
CA MET A 100 -0.53 10.33 -13.03
C MET A 100 -1.47 9.14 -13.17
N PRO A 101 -0.96 7.91 -13.23
CA PRO A 101 -1.82 6.74 -13.31
C PRO A 101 -2.59 6.54 -12.00
N VAL A 102 -3.84 6.18 -12.12
CA VAL A 102 -4.66 5.74 -10.99
C VAL A 102 -4.07 4.44 -10.42
N GLY A 103 -4.01 4.32 -9.12
CA GLY A 103 -3.52 3.11 -8.46
C GLY A 103 -4.28 1.87 -8.91
N LEU A 104 -3.61 0.72 -8.88
CA LEU A 104 -4.15 -0.57 -9.35
C LEU A 104 -4.46 -0.60 -10.85
N THR A 105 -3.76 0.19 -11.66
CA THR A 105 -3.75 0.09 -13.12
C THR A 105 -2.37 -0.30 -13.63
N PRO A 106 -2.25 -0.88 -14.83
CA PRO A 106 -0.96 -1.22 -15.43
C PRO A 106 -0.27 -0.03 -16.10
N TYR A 107 -0.84 1.17 -15.98
CA TYR A 107 -0.39 2.34 -16.71
C TYR A 107 0.85 2.97 -16.09
N SER A 108 1.65 3.63 -16.93
CA SER A 108 2.78 4.46 -16.52
C SER A 108 2.46 5.95 -16.74
N ASP A 109 3.40 6.82 -16.42
CA ASP A 109 3.33 8.25 -16.73
C ASP A 109 3.30 8.56 -18.25
N LYS A 110 3.68 7.58 -19.09
CA LYS A 110 3.70 7.68 -20.56
C LYS A 110 2.52 6.96 -21.19
N MET A 111 1.31 7.39 -20.83
CA MET A 111 0.08 6.82 -21.36
C MET A 111 -0.21 7.26 -22.80
N THR A 112 -0.71 6.33 -23.60
CA THR A 112 -1.35 6.62 -24.91
C THR A 112 -2.62 7.44 -24.69
N PHE A 113 -3.21 7.99 -25.76
CA PHE A 113 -4.45 8.75 -25.66
C PHE A 113 -5.58 7.92 -25.02
N MET A 114 -5.76 6.67 -25.46
CA MET A 114 -6.83 5.81 -24.92
C MET A 114 -6.59 5.43 -23.46
N GLU A 115 -5.36 5.13 -23.07
CA GLU A 115 -5.03 4.88 -21.66
C GLU A 115 -5.32 6.10 -20.79
N ARG A 116 -5.05 7.32 -21.25
CA ARG A 116 -5.43 8.55 -20.54
C ARG A 116 -6.94 8.71 -20.40
N VAL A 117 -7.70 8.39 -21.44
CA VAL A 117 -9.17 8.42 -21.38
C VAL A 117 -9.69 7.42 -20.33
N VAL A 118 -9.16 6.20 -20.32
CA VAL A 118 -9.52 5.19 -19.33
C VAL A 118 -9.10 5.65 -17.93
N ASN A 119 -7.86 6.12 -17.78
CA ASN A 119 -7.32 6.59 -16.51
C ASN A 119 -8.13 7.75 -15.91
N PHE A 120 -8.53 8.71 -16.74
CA PHE A 120 -9.39 9.83 -16.32
C PHE A 120 -10.76 9.35 -15.82
N ASN A 121 -11.40 8.42 -16.53
CA ASN A 121 -12.68 7.86 -16.10
C ASN A 121 -12.54 7.06 -14.80
N LEU A 122 -11.46 6.31 -14.64
CA LEU A 122 -11.17 5.60 -13.39
C LEU A 122 -10.94 6.57 -12.23
N ASP A 123 -10.22 7.68 -12.45
CA ASP A 123 -10.04 8.71 -11.43
C ASP A 123 -11.38 9.24 -10.90
N ILE A 124 -12.32 9.57 -11.80
CA ILE A 124 -13.68 9.99 -11.43
C ILE A 124 -14.40 8.92 -10.61
N VAL A 125 -14.35 7.66 -11.05
CA VAL A 125 -14.99 6.54 -10.36
C VAL A 125 -14.40 6.35 -8.97
N PHE A 126 -13.08 6.41 -8.83
CA PHE A 126 -12.42 6.30 -7.53
C PHE A 126 -12.73 7.46 -6.61
N GLN A 127 -12.82 8.69 -7.11
CA GLN A 127 -13.24 9.84 -6.32
C GLN A 127 -14.67 9.67 -5.79
N TYR A 128 -15.60 9.27 -6.65
CA TYR A 128 -16.98 8.97 -6.23
C TYR A 128 -17.02 7.86 -5.19
N TYR A 129 -16.29 6.77 -5.42
CA TYR A 129 -16.23 5.63 -4.50
C TYR A 129 -15.65 6.05 -3.13
N LYS A 130 -14.58 6.85 -3.12
CA LYS A 130 -13.99 7.41 -1.91
C LYS A 130 -15.03 8.19 -1.08
N HIS A 131 -15.79 9.07 -1.70
CA HIS A 131 -16.84 9.83 -1.00
C HIS A 131 -17.91 8.91 -0.40
N THR A 132 -18.29 7.87 -1.12
CA THR A 132 -19.26 6.88 -0.63
C THR A 132 -18.72 6.13 0.57
N LEU A 133 -17.45 5.75 0.54
CA LEU A 133 -16.79 5.08 1.67
C LEU A 133 -16.66 6.01 2.87
N ASP A 134 -16.20 7.24 2.67
CA ASP A 134 -16.07 8.21 3.73
C ASP A 134 -17.41 8.46 4.43
N TYR A 135 -18.49 8.57 3.67
CA TYR A 135 -19.83 8.68 4.22
C TYR A 135 -20.26 7.42 5.02
N LYS A 136 -19.97 6.22 4.49
CA LYS A 136 -20.28 4.94 5.16
C LYS A 136 -19.57 4.84 6.51
N PHE A 137 -18.30 5.18 6.58
CA PHE A 137 -17.53 5.16 7.83
C PHE A 137 -17.93 6.30 8.75
N TRP A 138 -18.05 7.53 8.23
CA TRP A 138 -18.49 8.68 9.01
C TRP A 138 -19.81 8.42 9.75
N LYS A 139 -20.74 7.74 9.10
CA LYS A 139 -22.02 7.39 9.69
C LYS A 139 -21.86 6.56 10.97
N LEU A 140 -20.91 5.63 11.05
CA LEU A 140 -20.63 4.87 12.28
C LEU A 140 -20.30 5.79 13.46
N PHE A 141 -19.49 6.82 13.21
CA PHE A 141 -19.08 7.77 14.24
C PHE A 141 -20.22 8.71 14.60
N ASN A 142 -20.94 9.20 13.61
CA ASN A 142 -22.06 10.12 13.82
C ASN A 142 -23.25 9.46 14.52
N ASP A 143 -23.48 8.16 14.29
CA ASP A 143 -24.50 7.38 15.02
C ASP A 143 -24.13 7.22 16.50
N LYS A 144 -22.83 7.17 16.84
CA LYS A 144 -22.34 7.10 18.23
C LYS A 144 -22.23 8.49 18.87
N ILE A 145 -21.84 9.51 18.12
CA ILE A 145 -21.67 10.89 18.56
C ILE A 145 -22.36 11.80 17.55
N PRO A 146 -23.63 12.22 17.80
CA PRO A 146 -24.33 13.13 16.89
C PRO A 146 -23.57 14.44 16.68
N GLY A 147 -23.46 14.85 15.42
CA GLY A 147 -22.67 16.04 15.02
C GLY A 147 -21.18 15.79 14.88
N PHE A 148 -20.75 14.52 14.74
CA PHE A 148 -19.35 14.16 14.50
C PHE A 148 -18.81 14.88 13.24
N PRO A 149 -17.62 15.51 13.29
CA PRO A 149 -17.05 16.20 12.15
C PRO A 149 -16.82 15.25 10.98
N ASN A 150 -16.89 15.76 9.76
CA ASN A 150 -16.57 14.94 8.60
C ASN A 150 -15.06 14.68 8.51
N PHE A 151 -14.68 13.62 7.79
CA PHE A 151 -13.27 13.21 7.73
C PHE A 151 -12.38 14.23 7.01
N GLU A 152 -12.89 14.96 6.04
CA GLU A 152 -12.15 16.04 5.38
C GLU A 152 -11.76 17.13 6.39
N GLN A 153 -12.70 17.52 7.26
CA GLN A 153 -12.43 18.48 8.33
C GLN A 153 -11.37 17.93 9.29
N ILE A 154 -11.49 16.68 9.76
CA ILE A 154 -10.52 16.06 10.67
C ILE A 154 -9.12 16.05 10.05
N TYR A 155 -9.01 15.67 8.78
CA TYR A 155 -7.73 15.64 8.08
C TYR A 155 -7.12 17.04 7.94
N ASN A 156 -7.93 18.02 7.52
CA ASN A 156 -7.47 19.40 7.32
C ASN A 156 -7.00 20.05 8.62
N GLU A 157 -7.69 19.78 9.73
CA GLU A 157 -7.37 20.40 11.02
C GLU A 157 -6.22 19.70 11.76
N LYS A 158 -6.06 18.38 11.59
CA LYS A 158 -5.17 17.59 12.44
C LYS A 158 -3.96 17.00 11.72
N THR A 159 -3.93 16.93 10.39
CA THR A 159 -2.78 16.37 9.70
C THR A 159 -1.60 17.34 9.71
N ALA A 160 -0.57 17.00 10.45
CA ALA A 160 0.64 17.79 10.54
C ALA A 160 1.65 17.45 9.43
N LEU A 161 1.73 16.18 9.04
CA LEU A 161 2.72 15.66 8.09
C LEU A 161 2.22 14.38 7.43
N ILE A 162 2.67 14.15 6.21
CA ILE A 162 2.45 12.90 5.46
C ILE A 162 3.81 12.27 5.16
N MET A 163 4.01 11.04 5.58
CA MET A 163 5.20 10.24 5.30
C MET A 163 4.86 9.14 4.32
N THR A 164 5.57 9.07 3.19
CA THR A 164 5.38 8.04 2.16
C THR A 164 6.58 7.11 2.10
N ASN A 165 6.33 5.81 2.12
CA ASN A 165 7.38 4.78 2.13
C ASN A 165 7.90 4.49 0.72
N VAL A 166 8.27 5.54 0.00
CA VAL A 166 8.91 5.47 -1.30
C VAL A 166 10.13 6.38 -1.33
N ASN A 167 11.02 6.16 -2.28
CA ASN A 167 12.16 7.03 -2.55
C ASN A 167 11.79 7.99 -3.69
N GLU A 168 12.04 9.28 -3.53
CA GLU A 168 11.68 10.31 -4.51
C GLU A 168 12.29 10.09 -5.90
N PHE A 169 13.48 9.46 -5.97
CA PHE A 169 14.14 9.15 -7.23
C PHE A 169 13.62 7.88 -7.93
N ALA A 170 12.86 7.05 -7.20
CA ALA A 170 12.28 5.81 -7.71
C ALA A 170 10.76 5.92 -7.96
N GLU A 171 10.16 7.05 -7.61
CA GLU A 171 8.73 7.32 -7.78
C GLU A 171 8.49 8.08 -9.11
N THR A 172 7.33 7.84 -9.72
CA THR A 172 6.87 8.63 -10.87
C THR A 172 6.76 10.10 -10.49
N ALA A 173 7.27 10.99 -11.33
CA ALA A 173 7.21 12.43 -11.09
C ALA A 173 5.76 12.90 -10.89
N ARG A 174 5.53 13.62 -9.80
CA ARG A 174 4.20 14.11 -9.42
C ARG A 174 4.30 15.39 -8.60
N PRO A 175 3.23 16.23 -8.54
CA PRO A 175 3.20 17.37 -7.64
C PRO A 175 3.42 16.96 -6.19
N THR A 176 4.14 17.79 -5.44
CA THR A 176 4.43 17.57 -4.03
C THR A 176 4.34 18.87 -3.25
N THR A 177 4.22 18.79 -1.93
CA THR A 177 4.19 19.93 -1.01
C THR A 177 5.13 19.71 0.16
N ASN A 178 5.34 20.76 0.95
CA ASN A 178 6.15 20.68 2.18
C ASN A 178 5.53 19.78 3.27
N MET A 179 4.28 19.36 3.13
CA MET A 179 3.66 18.40 4.04
C MET A 179 4.09 16.96 3.77
N ILE A 180 4.63 16.68 2.58
CA ILE A 180 5.00 15.32 2.17
C ILE A 180 6.47 15.09 2.44
N ARG A 181 6.80 13.94 3.03
CA ARG A 181 8.17 13.47 3.27
C ARG A 181 8.33 12.05 2.78
N TYR A 182 9.34 11.86 1.97
CA TYR A 182 9.75 10.53 1.48
C TYR A 182 10.59 9.85 2.55
N ILE A 183 10.18 8.67 3.00
CA ILE A 183 10.87 7.88 4.03
C ILE A 183 11.34 6.52 3.53
N GLY A 184 11.22 6.26 2.23
CA GLY A 184 11.67 5.00 1.63
C GLY A 184 13.15 4.75 1.91
N GLY A 185 13.45 3.60 2.47
CA GLY A 185 14.80 3.24 2.88
C GLY A 185 15.22 3.68 4.28
N SER A 186 14.41 4.49 4.98
CA SER A 186 14.75 4.98 6.34
C SER A 186 14.92 3.87 7.39
N THR A 187 14.34 2.71 7.17
CA THR A 187 14.46 1.54 8.06
C THR A 187 15.56 0.57 7.67
N LEU A 188 16.33 0.88 6.63
CA LEU A 188 17.47 0.06 6.24
C LEU A 188 18.58 0.23 7.28
N HIS A 189 18.89 -0.87 7.95
CA HIS A 189 20.03 -0.97 8.85
C HIS A 189 21.24 -1.52 8.10
N GLU A 190 22.42 -1.36 8.69
CA GLU A 190 23.61 -2.06 8.20
C GLU A 190 23.31 -3.56 8.09
N PRO A 191 23.67 -4.19 6.96
CA PRO A 191 23.39 -5.61 6.77
C PRO A 191 24.13 -6.45 7.80
N LYS A 192 23.42 -7.38 8.44
CA LYS A 192 24.05 -8.37 9.30
C LYS A 192 24.82 -9.38 8.45
N PRO A 193 25.89 -9.98 8.98
CA PRO A 193 26.57 -11.09 8.30
C PRO A 193 25.57 -12.21 7.95
N LEU A 194 25.72 -12.76 6.77
CA LEU A 194 24.91 -13.89 6.32
C LEU A 194 25.19 -15.12 7.19
N SER A 195 24.23 -16.03 7.26
CA SER A 195 24.51 -17.35 7.82
C SER A 195 25.61 -18.03 7.00
N LYS A 196 26.43 -18.85 7.66
CA LYS A 196 27.53 -19.54 6.99
C LYS A 196 27.05 -20.36 5.78
N GLU A 197 25.92 -21.06 5.93
CA GLU A 197 25.30 -21.84 4.86
C GLU A 197 24.92 -20.96 3.64
N LEU A 198 24.31 -19.80 3.89
CA LEU A 198 23.91 -18.88 2.83
C LEU A 198 25.10 -18.22 2.16
N SER A 199 26.13 -17.83 2.93
CA SER A 199 27.37 -17.28 2.39
C SER A 199 28.06 -18.28 1.48
N GLU A 200 28.29 -19.51 1.96
CA GLU A 200 28.90 -20.60 1.18
C GLU A 200 28.12 -20.90 -0.12
N LEU A 201 26.79 -20.74 -0.06
CA LEU A 201 25.92 -20.95 -1.20
C LEU A 201 26.08 -19.86 -2.26
N LEU A 202 26.12 -18.59 -1.84
CA LEU A 202 26.26 -17.43 -2.70
C LEU A 202 27.67 -17.35 -3.29
N ASP A 203 28.69 -17.75 -2.52
CA ASP A 203 30.11 -17.71 -2.91
C ASP A 203 30.51 -18.83 -3.89
N LYS A 204 29.63 -19.82 -4.13
CA LYS A 204 29.88 -20.89 -5.13
C LYS A 204 30.04 -20.37 -6.55
N ASN A 205 29.49 -19.21 -6.84
CA ASN A 205 29.54 -18.61 -8.17
C ASN A 205 30.07 -17.17 -8.08
N PRO A 206 30.85 -16.71 -9.07
CA PRO A 206 31.41 -15.36 -9.06
C PRO A 206 30.32 -14.26 -9.16
N THR A 207 29.14 -14.61 -9.64
CA THR A 207 27.98 -13.70 -9.72
C THR A 207 26.72 -14.46 -9.38
N THR A 208 25.94 -13.93 -8.44
CA THR A 208 24.66 -14.50 -8.03
C THR A 208 23.57 -13.44 -8.12
N VAL A 209 22.43 -13.80 -8.72
CA VAL A 209 21.22 -12.95 -8.78
C VAL A 209 20.12 -13.60 -7.96
N LEU A 210 19.66 -12.89 -6.93
CA LEU A 210 18.52 -13.31 -6.12
C LEU A 210 17.24 -12.68 -6.65
N ILE A 211 16.24 -13.52 -6.96
CA ILE A 211 14.91 -13.07 -7.37
C ILE A 211 13.91 -13.55 -6.34
N SER A 212 13.20 -12.61 -5.71
CA SER A 212 12.17 -12.91 -4.71
C SER A 212 11.00 -11.95 -4.89
N MET A 213 9.77 -12.49 -4.93
CA MET A 213 8.52 -11.73 -4.98
C MET A 213 7.81 -11.71 -3.62
N GLY A 214 8.55 -11.97 -2.55
CA GLY A 214 8.04 -11.97 -1.18
C GLY A 214 7.20 -13.20 -0.83
N SER A 215 6.45 -13.09 0.24
CA SER A 215 5.69 -14.19 0.84
C SER A 215 4.34 -14.47 0.18
N LEU A 216 3.73 -13.47 -0.44
CA LEU A 216 2.43 -13.60 -1.13
C LEU A 216 2.58 -14.35 -2.46
N ALA A 217 3.53 -13.96 -3.29
CA ALA A 217 3.83 -14.59 -4.57
C ALA A 217 4.95 -15.62 -4.40
N GLN A 218 4.65 -16.71 -3.72
CA GLN A 218 5.67 -17.72 -3.37
C GLN A 218 6.25 -18.39 -4.62
N SER A 219 7.57 -18.49 -4.68
CA SER A 219 8.28 -19.08 -5.82
C SER A 219 7.94 -20.55 -6.08
N LYS A 220 7.47 -21.28 -5.06
CA LYS A 220 7.01 -22.68 -5.22
C LYS A 220 5.81 -22.79 -6.15
N ASP A 221 4.91 -21.80 -6.11
CA ASP A 221 3.67 -21.76 -6.88
C ASP A 221 3.85 -21.05 -8.24
N MET A 222 5.06 -20.53 -8.54
CA MET A 222 5.36 -19.86 -9.79
C MET A 222 5.25 -20.83 -10.97
N PRO A 223 4.52 -20.49 -12.06
CA PRO A 223 4.38 -21.32 -13.26
C PRO A 223 5.73 -21.64 -13.90
N ASN A 224 5.85 -22.84 -14.44
CA ASN A 224 7.12 -23.29 -15.05
C ASN A 224 7.55 -22.45 -16.26
N TRP A 225 6.59 -21.93 -17.03
CA TRP A 225 6.89 -21.07 -18.17
C TRP A 225 7.52 -19.75 -17.72
N LEU A 226 7.06 -19.18 -16.61
CA LEU A 226 7.62 -17.95 -16.04
C LEU A 226 9.00 -18.21 -15.44
N LYS A 227 9.18 -19.33 -14.72
CA LYS A 227 10.49 -19.76 -14.23
C LYS A 227 11.49 -19.85 -15.40
N ARG A 228 11.12 -20.55 -16.48
CA ARG A 228 11.99 -20.70 -17.66
C ARG A 228 12.28 -19.37 -18.33
N GLY A 229 11.26 -18.52 -18.55
CA GLY A 229 11.46 -17.19 -19.15
C GLY A 229 12.39 -16.31 -18.32
N THR A 230 12.23 -16.28 -17.00
CA THR A 230 13.13 -15.56 -16.10
C THR A 230 14.57 -16.07 -16.24
N PHE A 231 14.78 -17.38 -16.25
CA PHE A 231 16.11 -17.97 -16.44
C PHE A 231 16.71 -17.64 -17.81
N GLN A 232 15.90 -17.72 -18.86
CA GLN A 232 16.36 -17.46 -20.23
C GLN A 232 16.84 -16.02 -20.40
N ILE A 233 16.13 -15.04 -19.84
CA ILE A 233 16.55 -13.62 -19.86
C ILE A 233 17.92 -13.44 -19.20
N PHE A 234 18.19 -14.15 -18.11
CA PHE A 234 19.49 -14.07 -17.45
C PHE A 234 20.58 -14.83 -18.21
N GLN A 235 20.29 -15.99 -18.78
CA GLN A 235 21.23 -16.74 -19.61
C GLN A 235 21.62 -15.95 -20.85
N ASP A 236 20.67 -15.35 -21.54
CA ASP A 236 20.93 -14.63 -22.80
C ASP A 236 21.69 -13.29 -22.60
N LYS A 237 21.52 -12.66 -21.42
CA LYS A 237 22.11 -11.34 -21.16
C LYS A 237 23.33 -11.34 -20.25
N PHE A 238 23.50 -12.33 -19.39
CA PHE A 238 24.47 -12.20 -18.28
C PHE A 238 25.38 -13.41 -18.05
N VAL A 239 25.15 -14.61 -18.63
CA VAL A 239 25.88 -15.78 -18.13
C VAL A 239 26.21 -16.86 -19.14
N GLN A 240 27.48 -17.22 -19.15
CA GLN A 240 27.94 -18.54 -19.61
C GLN A 240 27.77 -19.66 -18.57
N GLN A 241 27.42 -19.36 -17.32
CA GLN A 241 27.20 -20.36 -16.26
C GLN A 241 26.22 -19.83 -15.19
N THR A 242 24.97 -20.27 -15.20
CA THR A 242 24.01 -20.01 -14.11
C THR A 242 23.60 -21.34 -13.48
N SER A 243 23.94 -21.54 -12.22
CA SER A 243 23.32 -22.58 -11.40
C SER A 243 22.08 -22.00 -10.71
N CYS A 244 20.95 -22.67 -10.91
CA CYS A 244 19.67 -22.26 -10.33
C CYS A 244 19.57 -22.65 -8.87
N LEU A 245 19.46 -21.66 -8.00
CA LEU A 245 19.28 -21.87 -6.57
C LEU A 245 17.79 -21.96 -6.22
N LYS A 246 17.36 -23.12 -5.72
CA LYS A 246 16.02 -23.31 -5.19
C LYS A 246 16.03 -22.92 -3.70
N ILE A 247 15.77 -21.64 -3.40
CA ILE A 247 15.65 -21.21 -2.01
C ILE A 247 14.26 -21.63 -1.50
N ARG A 248 14.20 -22.61 -0.60
CA ARG A 248 13.06 -22.81 0.30
C ARG A 248 13.16 -21.75 1.38
N SER A 249 12.11 -20.95 1.56
CA SER A 249 12.01 -20.03 2.70
C SER A 249 11.93 -20.88 3.99
N PRO A 250 12.88 -20.76 4.92
CA PRO A 250 12.81 -21.49 6.19
C PRO A 250 11.86 -20.88 7.22
N PHE A 251 11.13 -19.81 6.85
CA PHE A 251 10.32 -19.02 7.80
C PHE A 251 8.81 -19.33 7.78
N ILE A 252 8.35 -20.41 7.15
CA ILE A 252 6.91 -20.71 7.03
C ILE A 252 6.51 -22.01 7.78
N ASP A 253 7.42 -22.65 8.49
CA ASP A 253 7.13 -23.84 9.31
C ASP A 253 7.34 -23.57 10.82
N GLN A 254 6.93 -22.41 11.33
CA GLN A 254 6.71 -22.16 12.75
C GLN A 254 5.34 -21.54 12.99
#